data_91bf8d314cb22babd1f990aa4ca97da0
#
_entry.id   91bf8d314cb22babd1f990aa4ca97da0
#
_cell.length_a   1.000
_cell.length_b   1.000
_cell.length_c   1.000
_cell.angle_alpha   90.00
_cell.angle_beta   90.00
_cell.angle_gamma   90.00
#
_symmetry.space_group_name_H-M   'P 1'
#
loop_
_entity.id
_entity.type
_entity.pdbx_description
1 polymer ?
#
loop_
_entity_poly.entity_id
_entity_poly.type
_entity_poly.pdbx_seq_one_letter_code
_entity_poly.pdbx_strand_id
1 'polypeptide(L)'
;MNRLLHLGLWLLLISICLGACSFGTNKGPRGEPKRTDNYTLNTERRDLTQRLLKNPDSFQKRLPDDYSLTATVRVNHESDLDRIIYEISVKEARVPMVNVIQSFTLDPSLMNSINATELLNSNTANTHEITLGPGKEPLGLSLLRDYILKPKAEIHSNIIKTYQDMYIKISYGPNDQRTEDYIHVKADPSPETIEFMKSWSEDQ
;
A
#
# COMPACT_ATOMS: atom_id res chain seq x y z
N MET A 1 -36.91 47.68 -45.46
CA MET A 1 -37.68 46.57 -44.90
C MET A 1 -36.86 45.32 -44.59
N ASN A 2 -35.54 45.26 -44.85
CA ASN A 2 -34.74 44.05 -44.67
C ASN A 2 -33.88 43.96 -43.37
N ARG A 3 -33.80 45.03 -42.57
CA ARG A 3 -32.99 45.01 -41.35
C ARG A 3 -33.71 44.38 -40.14
N LEU A 4 -35.01 44.44 -40.10
CA LEU A 4 -35.83 43.85 -39.02
C LEU A 4 -35.91 42.31 -39.12
N LEU A 5 -35.83 41.77 -40.36
CA LEU A 5 -35.87 40.32 -40.57
C LEU A 5 -34.59 39.64 -40.08
N HIS A 6 -33.43 40.30 -40.19
CA HIS A 6 -32.16 39.75 -39.74
C HIS A 6 -32.03 39.73 -38.22
N LEU A 7 -32.64 40.71 -37.52
CA LEU A 7 -32.63 40.76 -36.06
C LEU A 7 -33.46 39.62 -35.44
N GLY A 8 -34.64 39.32 -36.07
CA GLY A 8 -35.49 38.22 -35.60
C GLY A 8 -34.84 36.84 -35.79
N LEU A 9 -34.09 36.65 -36.88
CA LEU A 9 -33.39 35.40 -37.14
C LEU A 9 -32.22 35.15 -36.18
N TRP A 10 -31.51 36.21 -35.80
CA TRP A 10 -30.42 36.09 -34.83
C TRP A 10 -30.90 35.76 -33.41
N LEU A 11 -32.01 36.33 -32.98
CA LEU A 11 -32.62 36.04 -31.69
C LEU A 11 -33.14 34.61 -31.61
N LEU A 12 -33.64 34.06 -32.70
CA LEU A 12 -34.10 32.68 -32.76
C LEU A 12 -32.95 31.68 -32.70
N LEU A 13 -31.80 32.00 -33.29
CA LEU A 13 -30.56 31.16 -33.21
C LEU A 13 -29.97 31.14 -31.81
N ILE A 14 -30.04 32.23 -31.10
CA ILE A 14 -29.52 32.32 -29.70
C ILE A 14 -30.39 31.49 -28.75
N SER A 15 -31.71 31.45 -28.97
CA SER A 15 -32.61 30.64 -28.15
C SER A 15 -32.43 29.14 -28.31
N ILE A 16 -31.95 28.65 -29.48
CA ILE A 16 -31.69 27.23 -29.74
C ILE A 16 -30.42 26.77 -29.06
N CYS A 17 -29.42 27.67 -28.86
CA CYS A 17 -28.16 27.30 -28.20
C CYS A 17 -28.26 27.19 -26.68
N LEU A 18 -29.30 27.77 -26.02
CA LEU A 18 -29.49 27.69 -24.58
C LEU A 18 -30.29 26.48 -24.12
N GLY A 19 -30.91 25.70 -25.06
CA GLY A 19 -31.70 24.52 -24.75
C GLY A 19 -30.94 23.18 -24.81
N ALA A 20 -29.67 23.15 -25.22
CA ALA A 20 -28.95 21.91 -25.51
C ALA A 20 -27.94 21.47 -24.42
N CYS A 21 -27.93 22.04 -23.24
CA CYS A 21 -27.08 21.63 -22.13
C CYS A 21 -27.86 21.03 -20.94
N SER A 22 -28.94 20.32 -21.25
CA SER A 22 -29.47 19.34 -20.29
C SER A 22 -28.82 17.99 -20.57
N PHE A 23 -27.52 17.89 -20.27
CA PHE A 23 -26.90 16.59 -20.05
C PHE A 23 -27.58 16.00 -18.82
N GLY A 24 -28.56 15.13 -19.08
CA GLY A 24 -29.09 14.25 -18.06
C GLY A 24 -27.94 13.46 -17.44
N THR A 25 -27.44 13.94 -16.31
CA THR A 25 -26.70 13.11 -15.39
C THR A 25 -27.69 12.07 -14.88
N ASN A 26 -27.85 10.96 -15.62
CA ASN A 26 -28.28 9.72 -15.03
C ASN A 26 -27.19 9.34 -14.01
N LYS A 27 -27.18 10.03 -12.86
CA LYS A 27 -26.68 9.45 -11.62
C LYS A 27 -27.69 8.36 -11.25
N GLY A 28 -27.55 7.18 -11.93
CA GLY A 28 -27.90 5.96 -11.26
C GLY A 28 -27.26 6.01 -9.88
N PRO A 29 -27.87 5.49 -8.85
CA PRO A 29 -27.23 5.42 -7.54
C PRO A 29 -25.90 4.67 -7.77
N ARG A 30 -24.79 5.40 -7.89
CA ARG A 30 -23.49 4.85 -7.56
C ARG A 30 -23.66 4.47 -6.11
N GLY A 31 -23.94 3.19 -5.91
CA GLY A 31 -23.78 2.62 -4.60
C GLY A 31 -22.37 3.05 -4.18
N GLU A 32 -22.25 3.91 -3.21
CA GLU A 32 -20.98 4.14 -2.56
C GLU A 32 -20.44 2.75 -2.27
N PRO A 33 -19.18 2.44 -2.66
CA PRO A 33 -18.60 1.16 -2.31
C PRO A 33 -18.81 1.05 -0.80
N LYS A 34 -19.60 0.07 -0.36
CA LYS A 34 -19.81 -0.20 1.05
C LYS A 34 -18.42 -0.41 1.62
N ARG A 35 -17.89 0.62 2.24
CA ARG A 35 -16.68 0.54 3.02
C ARG A 35 -16.96 -0.56 4.03
N THR A 36 -16.25 -1.64 3.91
CA THR A 36 -16.33 -2.73 4.88
C THR A 36 -15.76 -2.17 6.17
N ASP A 37 -16.62 -1.63 7.02
CA ASP A 37 -16.30 -0.83 8.21
C ASP A 37 -15.43 -1.55 9.25
N ASN A 38 -15.11 -2.81 9.03
CA ASN A 38 -14.37 -3.65 9.99
C ASN A 38 -12.84 -3.66 9.74
N TYR A 39 -12.34 -3.28 8.55
CA TYR A 39 -10.92 -3.30 8.23
C TYR A 39 -10.45 -1.91 7.81
N THR A 40 -10.18 -1.08 8.79
CA THR A 40 -9.62 0.24 8.60
C THR A 40 -8.10 0.19 8.81
N LEU A 41 -7.39 1.21 8.31
CA LEU A 41 -5.97 1.39 8.63
C LEU A 41 -5.70 1.36 10.15
N ASN A 42 -6.64 1.88 10.96
CA ASN A 42 -6.53 1.86 12.42
C ASN A 42 -6.65 0.46 13.00
N THR A 43 -7.46 -0.42 12.43
CA THR A 43 -7.54 -1.82 12.83
C THR A 43 -6.23 -2.52 12.54
N GLU A 44 -5.71 -2.40 11.32
CA GLU A 44 -4.43 -3.00 10.93
C GLU A 44 -3.27 -2.48 11.80
N ARG A 45 -3.23 -1.17 12.05
CA ARG A 45 -2.24 -0.55 12.95
C ARG A 45 -2.30 -1.15 14.34
N ARG A 46 -3.49 -1.19 14.92
CA ARG A 46 -3.68 -1.74 16.27
C ARG A 46 -3.23 -3.20 16.33
N ASP A 47 -3.66 -4.01 15.38
CA ASP A 47 -3.41 -5.45 15.40
C ASP A 47 -1.91 -5.75 15.24
N LEU A 48 -1.24 -5.17 14.25
CA LEU A 48 0.20 -5.36 14.03
C LEU A 48 1.03 -4.79 15.18
N THR A 49 0.76 -3.55 15.59
CA THR A 49 1.53 -2.89 16.66
C THR A 49 1.35 -3.61 17.99
N GLN A 50 0.12 -3.96 18.36
CA GLN A 50 -0.11 -4.66 19.63
C GLN A 50 0.51 -6.05 19.64
N ARG A 51 0.43 -6.79 18.52
CA ARG A 51 1.05 -8.10 18.39
C ARG A 51 2.57 -8.00 18.51
N LEU A 52 3.19 -7.05 17.79
CA LEU A 52 4.63 -6.84 17.85
C LEU A 52 5.12 -6.46 19.24
N LEU A 53 4.42 -5.57 19.95
CA LEU A 53 4.82 -5.11 21.28
C LEU A 53 4.57 -6.14 22.39
N LYS A 54 3.47 -6.90 22.31
CA LYS A 54 3.05 -7.79 23.39
C LYS A 54 3.53 -9.22 23.22
N ASN A 55 3.61 -9.70 22.01
CA ASN A 55 3.95 -11.09 21.70
C ASN A 55 4.61 -11.22 20.32
N PRO A 56 5.85 -10.74 20.12
CA PRO A 56 6.56 -10.81 18.84
C PRO A 56 6.77 -12.25 18.36
N ASP A 57 6.86 -13.21 19.29
CA ASP A 57 7.01 -14.64 18.95
C ASP A 57 5.73 -15.26 18.36
N SER A 58 4.59 -14.54 18.38
CA SER A 58 3.36 -14.99 17.75
C SER A 58 3.35 -14.81 16.23
N PHE A 59 4.34 -14.12 15.66
CA PHE A 59 4.53 -14.10 14.21
C PHE A 59 5.17 -15.40 13.76
N GLN A 60 4.53 -16.08 12.82
CA GLN A 60 5.06 -17.31 12.24
C GLN A 60 6.28 -17.01 11.35
N LYS A 61 7.28 -17.88 11.41
CA LYS A 61 8.48 -17.81 10.53
C LYS A 61 8.33 -18.63 9.27
N ARG A 62 7.39 -19.58 9.26
CA ARG A 62 7.07 -20.38 8.08
C ARG A 62 6.07 -19.60 7.22
N LEU A 63 6.34 -19.54 5.93
CA LEU A 63 5.42 -18.96 4.95
C LEU A 63 4.18 -19.84 4.80
N PRO A 64 2.99 -19.26 4.59
CA PRO A 64 1.77 -19.99 4.31
C PRO A 64 1.87 -20.83 3.04
N ASP A 65 1.15 -21.94 3.02
CA ASP A 65 1.10 -22.82 1.85
C ASP A 65 0.06 -22.34 0.80
N ASP A 66 -0.83 -21.42 1.16
CA ASP A 66 -1.94 -20.95 0.31
C ASP A 66 -1.52 -19.97 -0.78
N TYR A 67 -0.36 -19.35 -0.66
CA TYR A 67 0.18 -18.36 -1.59
C TYR A 67 1.71 -18.26 -1.46
N SER A 68 2.34 -17.63 -2.44
CA SER A 68 3.75 -17.25 -2.36
C SER A 68 3.87 -15.83 -1.84
N LEU A 69 4.71 -15.61 -0.81
CA LEU A 69 5.02 -14.29 -0.26
C LEU A 69 6.50 -13.98 -0.49
N THR A 70 6.78 -12.81 -1.05
CA THR A 70 8.13 -12.25 -1.14
C THR A 70 8.19 -10.93 -0.40
N ALA A 71 9.33 -10.66 0.23
CA ALA A 71 9.61 -9.38 0.88
C ALA A 71 11.00 -8.92 0.43
N THR A 72 11.11 -7.68 -0.03
CA THR A 72 12.37 -7.11 -0.51
C THR A 72 12.64 -5.77 0.12
N VAL A 73 13.92 -5.42 0.23
CA VAL A 73 14.37 -4.10 0.66
C VAL A 73 15.47 -3.60 -0.28
N ARG A 74 15.35 -2.33 -0.69
CA ARG A 74 16.36 -1.69 -1.54
C ARG A 74 16.60 -0.25 -1.11
N VAL A 75 17.82 0.23 -1.32
CA VAL A 75 18.16 1.64 -1.18
C VAL A 75 18.16 2.28 -2.55
N ASN A 76 17.62 3.49 -2.63
CA ASN A 76 17.67 4.35 -3.81
C ASN A 76 18.38 5.64 -3.44
N HIS A 77 19.42 5.98 -4.19
CA HIS A 77 20.20 7.19 -4.02
C HIS A 77 19.64 8.27 -4.93
N GLU A 78 19.21 9.37 -4.35
CA GLU A 78 18.82 10.59 -5.04
C GLU A 78 19.88 11.68 -4.78
N SER A 79 19.84 12.78 -5.56
CA SER A 79 20.87 13.84 -5.46
C SER A 79 21.06 14.39 -4.04
N ASP A 80 19.99 14.47 -3.27
CA ASP A 80 19.96 15.18 -1.99
C ASP A 80 19.59 14.28 -0.79
N LEU A 81 19.19 13.03 -1.05
CA LEU A 81 18.75 12.13 0.00
C LEU A 81 18.78 10.66 -0.43
N ASP A 82 18.87 9.78 0.55
CA ASP A 82 18.74 8.35 0.37
C ASP A 82 17.35 7.87 0.82
N ARG A 83 16.77 6.95 0.07
CA ARG A 83 15.52 6.28 0.43
C ARG A 83 15.75 4.80 0.63
N ILE A 84 15.11 4.25 1.65
CA ILE A 84 14.98 2.81 1.83
C ILE A 84 13.55 2.40 1.47
N ILE A 85 13.43 1.42 0.59
CA ILE A 85 12.16 1.02 -0.03
C ILE A 85 11.89 -0.42 0.35
N TYR A 86 10.73 -0.66 0.95
CA TYR A 86 10.24 -1.98 1.31
C TYR A 86 9.08 -2.39 0.42
N GLU A 87 9.09 -3.62 -0.04
CA GLU A 87 8.00 -4.18 -0.83
C GLU A 87 7.67 -5.57 -0.35
N ILE A 88 6.38 -5.86 -0.20
CA ILE A 88 5.86 -7.22 -0.07
C ILE A 88 5.02 -7.56 -1.29
N SER A 89 5.06 -8.81 -1.73
CA SER A 89 4.27 -9.27 -2.87
C SER A 89 3.67 -10.64 -2.59
N VAL A 90 2.35 -10.73 -2.67
CA VAL A 90 1.59 -11.98 -2.64
C VAL A 90 1.31 -12.39 -4.07
N LYS A 91 1.71 -13.61 -4.44
CA LYS A 91 1.56 -14.17 -5.78
C LYS A 91 1.14 -15.63 -5.70
N GLU A 92 0.81 -16.22 -6.85
CA GLU A 92 0.57 -17.66 -6.98
C GLU A 92 -0.43 -18.17 -5.93
N ALA A 93 -1.55 -17.48 -5.78
CA ALA A 93 -2.61 -17.92 -4.89
C ALA A 93 -3.08 -19.34 -5.28
N ARG A 94 -2.98 -20.29 -4.34
CA ARG A 94 -3.38 -21.69 -4.52
C ARG A 94 -4.81 -21.94 -4.08
N VAL A 95 -5.38 -20.98 -3.34
CA VAL A 95 -6.76 -20.96 -2.90
C VAL A 95 -7.44 -19.65 -3.34
N PRO A 96 -8.77 -19.59 -3.43
CA PRO A 96 -9.47 -18.33 -3.63
C PRO A 96 -9.25 -17.40 -2.43
N MET A 97 -8.61 -16.25 -2.64
CA MET A 97 -8.36 -15.23 -1.63
C MET A 97 -9.22 -14.00 -1.95
N VAL A 98 -10.39 -13.93 -1.37
CA VAL A 98 -11.34 -12.82 -1.59
C VAL A 98 -10.98 -11.66 -0.68
N ASN A 99 -11.07 -10.43 -1.20
CA ASN A 99 -10.85 -9.20 -0.45
C ASN A 99 -9.51 -9.20 0.32
N VAL A 100 -8.41 -9.33 -0.42
CA VAL A 100 -7.05 -9.45 0.16
C VAL A 100 -6.62 -8.12 0.76
N ILE A 101 -6.29 -8.14 2.04
CA ILE A 101 -5.65 -7.05 2.76
C ILE A 101 -4.21 -7.45 3.06
N GLN A 102 -3.29 -6.60 2.62
CA GLN A 102 -1.87 -6.67 2.95
C GLN A 102 -1.50 -5.50 3.85
N SER A 103 -0.81 -5.80 4.91
CA SER A 103 -0.26 -4.79 5.82
C SER A 103 1.12 -5.24 6.28
N PHE A 104 2.03 -4.30 6.45
CA PHE A 104 3.31 -4.57 7.10
C PHE A 104 3.74 -3.42 8.01
N THR A 105 4.57 -3.75 8.96
CA THR A 105 5.36 -2.79 9.75
C THR A 105 6.79 -3.29 9.85
N LEU A 106 7.70 -2.40 10.19
CA LEU A 106 9.11 -2.69 10.33
C LEU A 106 9.49 -2.76 11.81
N ASP A 107 10.72 -3.20 12.10
CA ASP A 107 11.24 -3.13 13.46
C ASP A 107 11.17 -1.68 14.00
N PRO A 108 10.62 -1.45 15.20
CA PRO A 108 10.44 -0.11 15.75
C PRO A 108 11.73 0.71 15.87
N SER A 109 12.88 0.06 15.99
CA SER A 109 14.19 0.75 16.07
C SER A 109 14.53 1.55 14.81
N LEU A 110 13.93 1.18 13.65
CA LEU A 110 14.10 1.90 12.39
C LEU A 110 13.61 3.35 12.44
N MET A 111 12.65 3.68 13.31
CA MET A 111 12.19 5.07 13.51
C MET A 111 13.32 6.03 13.85
N ASN A 112 14.38 5.55 14.47
CA ASN A 112 15.54 6.37 14.83
C ASN A 112 16.40 6.73 13.60
N SER A 113 16.27 5.99 12.52
CA SER A 113 17.14 6.09 11.33
C SER A 113 16.42 6.63 10.09
N ILE A 114 15.12 6.86 10.16
CA ILE A 114 14.31 7.35 9.04
C ILE A 114 13.50 8.60 9.42
N ASN A 115 13.16 9.39 8.41
CA ASN A 115 12.24 10.51 8.54
C ASN A 115 10.82 10.03 8.25
N ALA A 116 10.15 9.47 9.25
CA ALA A 116 8.78 9.03 9.16
C ALA A 116 8.06 9.20 10.49
N THR A 117 6.75 9.33 10.45
CA THR A 117 5.88 9.36 11.63
C THR A 117 5.32 7.99 11.95
N GLU A 118 5.45 7.03 11.01
CA GLU A 118 4.83 5.72 11.09
C GLU A 118 5.55 4.71 10.20
N LEU A 119 5.72 3.48 10.70
CA LEU A 119 6.30 2.35 9.95
C LEU A 119 5.26 1.46 9.28
N LEU A 120 4.00 1.59 9.65
CA LEU A 120 2.93 0.78 9.08
C LEU A 120 2.63 1.21 7.65
N ASN A 121 2.42 0.22 6.79
CA ASN A 121 1.79 0.38 5.49
C ASN A 121 0.68 -0.66 5.30
N SER A 122 -0.40 -0.28 4.60
CA SER A 122 -1.53 -1.16 4.35
C SER A 122 -2.28 -0.74 3.10
N ASN A 123 -2.84 -1.71 2.37
CA ASN A 123 -3.72 -1.45 1.24
C ASN A 123 -5.18 -1.20 1.62
N THR A 124 -5.50 -1.11 2.91
CA THR A 124 -6.88 -0.82 3.38
C THR A 124 -7.43 0.52 2.90
N ALA A 125 -6.56 1.45 2.49
CA ALA A 125 -6.99 2.71 1.88
C ALA A 125 -7.51 2.56 0.45
N ASN A 126 -7.24 1.44 -0.22
CA ASN A 126 -7.74 1.15 -1.55
C ASN A 126 -9.24 0.94 -1.50
N THR A 127 -9.97 1.59 -2.40
CA THR A 127 -11.44 1.51 -2.48
C THR A 127 -11.92 0.24 -3.17
N HIS A 128 -11.04 -0.53 -3.80
CA HIS A 128 -11.36 -1.70 -4.58
C HIS A 128 -10.96 -2.97 -3.82
N GLU A 129 -11.89 -3.88 -3.69
CA GLU A 129 -11.62 -5.23 -3.20
C GLU A 129 -10.78 -6.00 -4.22
N ILE A 130 -9.68 -6.57 -3.78
CA ILE A 130 -8.79 -7.36 -4.62
C ILE A 130 -8.97 -8.82 -4.28
N THR A 131 -9.26 -9.61 -5.31
CA THR A 131 -9.39 -11.07 -5.19
C THR A 131 -8.29 -11.72 -6.00
N LEU A 132 -7.54 -12.62 -5.36
CA LEU A 132 -6.56 -13.48 -6.01
C LEU A 132 -7.11 -14.91 -6.08
N GLY A 133 -6.64 -15.68 -7.04
CA GLY A 133 -7.04 -17.08 -7.15
C GLY A 133 -6.19 -17.85 -8.16
N PRO A 134 -6.24 -19.19 -8.11
CA PRO A 134 -5.45 -20.02 -9.00
C PRO A 134 -5.73 -19.71 -10.48
N GLY A 135 -4.67 -19.26 -11.20
CA GLY A 135 -4.74 -18.98 -12.63
C GLY A 135 -5.67 -17.83 -13.05
N LYS A 136 -6.06 -16.95 -12.11
CA LYS A 136 -6.93 -15.80 -12.39
C LYS A 136 -6.16 -14.49 -12.29
N GLU A 137 -6.52 -13.53 -13.12
CA GLU A 137 -6.02 -12.15 -12.99
C GLU A 137 -6.74 -11.40 -11.84
N PRO A 138 -6.04 -10.55 -11.10
CA PRO A 138 -4.58 -10.34 -11.17
C PRO A 138 -3.81 -11.54 -10.58
N LEU A 139 -2.62 -11.83 -11.15
CA LEU A 139 -1.77 -12.95 -10.69
C LEU A 139 -1.11 -12.70 -9.35
N GLY A 140 -1.18 -11.49 -8.83
CA GLY A 140 -0.59 -11.11 -7.55
C GLY A 140 -0.94 -9.69 -7.14
N LEU A 141 -0.49 -9.33 -5.96
CA LEU A 141 -0.68 -8.02 -5.35
C LEU A 141 0.59 -7.61 -4.64
N SER A 142 1.10 -6.41 -4.93
CA SER A 142 2.25 -5.82 -4.24
C SER A 142 1.84 -4.62 -3.39
N LEU A 143 2.52 -4.46 -2.27
CA LEU A 143 2.43 -3.31 -1.39
C LEU A 143 3.83 -2.77 -1.13
N LEU A 144 4.06 -1.51 -1.48
CA LEU A 144 5.37 -0.85 -1.40
C LEU A 144 5.28 0.40 -0.53
N ARG A 145 6.34 0.66 0.23
CA ARG A 145 6.54 1.92 0.95
C ARG A 145 8.02 2.31 0.94
N ASP A 146 8.27 3.59 0.69
CA ASP A 146 9.57 4.21 0.81
C ASP A 146 9.65 5.10 2.05
N TYR A 147 10.87 5.22 2.59
CA TYR A 147 11.20 6.08 3.71
C TYR A 147 12.49 6.83 3.40
N ILE A 148 12.53 8.11 3.74
CA ILE A 148 13.75 8.90 3.65
C ILE A 148 14.66 8.50 4.81
N LEU A 149 15.89 8.10 4.50
CA LEU A 149 16.92 7.86 5.51
C LEU A 149 17.40 9.19 6.09
N LYS A 150 17.69 9.21 7.38
CA LYS A 150 18.38 10.34 8.01
C LYS A 150 19.82 10.43 7.52
N PRO A 151 20.47 11.58 7.66
CA PRO A 151 21.90 11.68 7.40
C PRO A 151 22.70 10.63 8.17
N LYS A 152 23.75 10.07 7.56
CA LYS A 152 24.56 8.99 8.14
C LYS A 152 24.99 9.25 9.60
N ALA A 153 25.34 10.49 9.92
CA ALA A 153 25.74 10.88 11.28
C ALA A 153 24.64 10.75 12.36
N GLU A 154 23.38 10.68 11.92
CA GLU A 154 22.21 10.57 12.82
C GLU A 154 21.68 9.15 12.93
N ILE A 155 22.27 8.22 12.18
CA ILE A 155 21.77 6.84 12.11
C ILE A 155 22.39 5.98 13.18
N HIS A 156 21.55 5.25 13.90
CA HIS A 156 21.97 4.31 14.91
C HIS A 156 22.44 2.98 14.32
N SER A 157 23.52 2.41 14.83
CA SER A 157 24.08 1.11 14.40
C SER A 157 23.08 -0.05 14.40
N ASN A 158 22.02 0.04 15.18
CA ASN A 158 20.96 -0.96 15.21
C ASN A 158 20.28 -1.19 13.85
N ILE A 159 20.29 -0.19 12.95
CA ILE A 159 19.67 -0.35 11.63
C ILE A 159 20.27 -1.54 10.87
N ILE A 160 21.60 -1.74 10.97
CA ILE A 160 22.30 -2.81 10.26
C ILE A 160 21.77 -4.20 10.65
N LYS A 161 21.27 -4.34 11.87
CA LYS A 161 20.72 -5.60 12.40
C LYS A 161 19.26 -5.81 12.06
N THR A 162 18.50 -4.71 11.90
CA THR A 162 17.03 -4.73 11.88
C THR A 162 16.41 -4.27 10.57
N TYR A 163 17.20 -3.69 9.63
CA TYR A 163 16.62 -3.16 8.38
C TYR A 163 15.90 -4.19 7.51
N GLN A 164 16.19 -5.48 7.70
CA GLN A 164 15.50 -6.55 6.97
C GLN A 164 14.24 -7.05 7.69
N ASP A 165 14.04 -6.71 8.97
CA ASP A 165 12.94 -7.27 9.75
C ASP A 165 11.60 -6.65 9.35
N MET A 166 10.74 -7.47 8.75
CA MET A 166 9.39 -7.12 8.37
C MET A 166 8.36 -7.99 9.08
N TYR A 167 7.37 -7.34 9.66
CA TYR A 167 6.23 -7.97 10.32
C TYR A 167 5.00 -7.73 9.45
N ILE A 168 4.47 -8.81 8.89
CA ILE A 168 3.47 -8.77 7.81
C ILE A 168 2.18 -9.39 8.32
N LYS A 169 1.05 -8.79 7.95
CA LYS A 169 -0.28 -9.37 8.08
C LYS A 169 -0.88 -9.50 6.69
N ILE A 170 -1.26 -10.71 6.33
CA ILE A 170 -2.09 -11.00 5.15
C ILE A 170 -3.42 -11.50 5.64
N SER A 171 -4.50 -10.88 5.17
CA SER A 171 -5.85 -11.22 5.57
C SER A 171 -6.74 -11.34 4.33
N TYR A 172 -7.53 -12.41 4.22
CA TYR A 172 -8.42 -12.67 3.11
C TYR A 172 -9.65 -13.46 3.52
N GLY A 173 -10.68 -13.43 2.71
CA GLY A 173 -11.96 -14.09 2.96
C GLY A 173 -13.10 -13.10 3.20
N PRO A 174 -14.32 -13.59 3.40
CA PRO A 174 -15.47 -12.76 3.73
C PRO A 174 -15.29 -12.08 5.09
N ASN A 175 -15.95 -10.94 5.31
CA ASN A 175 -15.70 -10.07 6.47
C ASN A 175 -15.98 -10.72 7.82
N ASP A 176 -16.87 -11.67 7.87
CA ASP A 176 -17.28 -12.43 9.07
C ASP A 176 -16.43 -13.67 9.32
N GLN A 177 -15.62 -14.08 8.32
CA GLN A 177 -14.79 -15.30 8.42
C GLN A 177 -13.49 -15.12 7.64
N ARG A 178 -12.60 -14.27 8.15
CA ARG A 178 -11.31 -14.04 7.51
C ARG A 178 -10.23 -15.00 7.99
N THR A 179 -9.39 -15.42 7.06
CA THR A 179 -8.08 -16.01 7.37
C THR A 179 -7.10 -14.88 7.60
N GLU A 180 -6.30 -14.96 8.66
CA GLU A 180 -5.29 -13.97 9.01
C GLU A 180 -3.94 -14.64 9.28
N ASP A 181 -2.96 -14.32 8.47
CA ASP A 181 -1.58 -14.79 8.63
C ASP A 181 -0.71 -13.65 9.17
N TYR A 182 -0.03 -13.89 10.28
CA TYR A 182 0.94 -12.97 10.87
C TYR A 182 2.33 -13.56 10.71
N ILE A 183 3.17 -12.92 9.93
CA ILE A 183 4.43 -13.47 9.43
C ILE A 183 5.58 -12.53 9.75
N HIS A 184 6.68 -13.06 10.31
CA HIS A 184 7.93 -12.35 10.45
C HIS A 184 8.93 -12.89 9.42
N VAL A 185 9.43 -12.01 8.55
CA VAL A 185 10.43 -12.35 7.54
C VAL A 185 11.61 -11.40 7.58
N LYS A 186 12.74 -11.89 7.08
CA LYS A 186 13.85 -11.04 6.66
C LYS A 186 13.65 -10.70 5.18
N ALA A 187 13.46 -9.41 4.88
CA ALA A 187 13.39 -8.94 3.50
C ALA A 187 14.71 -9.19 2.76
N ASP A 188 14.62 -9.64 1.52
CA ASP A 188 15.78 -9.83 0.66
C ASP A 188 16.34 -8.48 0.22
N PRO A 189 17.60 -8.13 0.59
CA PRO A 189 18.19 -6.87 0.21
C PRO A 189 18.74 -6.92 -1.23
N SER A 190 18.64 -5.82 -1.96
CA SER A 190 19.38 -5.70 -3.23
C SER A 190 20.90 -5.68 -2.97
N PRO A 191 21.73 -6.04 -3.96
CA PRO A 191 23.19 -5.96 -3.84
C PRO A 191 23.67 -4.58 -3.40
N GLU A 192 23.10 -3.52 -3.96
CA GLU A 192 23.42 -2.13 -3.63
C GLU A 192 23.06 -1.81 -2.16
N THR A 193 21.95 -2.36 -1.67
CA THR A 193 21.55 -2.21 -0.26
C THR A 193 22.54 -2.87 0.68
N ILE A 194 23.03 -4.07 0.32
CA ILE A 194 24.04 -4.77 1.12
C ILE A 194 25.32 -3.94 1.23
N GLU A 195 25.80 -3.42 0.11
CA GLU A 195 27.00 -2.58 0.06
C GLU A 195 26.82 -1.28 0.85
N PHE A 196 25.68 -0.61 0.67
CA PHE A 196 25.32 0.59 1.41
C PHE A 196 25.31 0.35 2.92
N MET A 197 24.65 -0.71 3.39
CA MET A 197 24.59 -1.02 4.83
C MET A 197 25.95 -1.44 5.40
N LYS A 198 26.82 -2.10 4.61
CA LYS A 198 28.19 -2.41 5.04
C LYS A 198 29.02 -1.16 5.23
N SER A 199 28.93 -0.18 4.33
CA SER A 199 29.68 1.08 4.44
C SER A 199 29.37 1.85 5.73
N TRP A 200 28.22 1.59 6.35
CA TRP A 200 27.85 2.20 7.63
C TRP A 200 28.39 1.44 8.84
N SER A 201 28.70 0.16 8.69
CA SER A 201 29.29 -0.63 9.76
C SER A 201 30.79 -0.39 9.94
N GLU A 202 31.47 0.06 8.88
CA GLU A 202 32.93 0.26 8.89
C GLU A 202 33.36 1.61 9.46
N ASP A 203 32.43 2.57 9.54
CA ASP A 203 32.70 3.93 10.03
C ASP A 203 32.32 4.14 11.50
N GLN A 204 31.98 3.08 12.25
CA GLN A 204 31.67 3.10 13.69
C GLN A 204 32.72 2.38 14.51
#